data_b015108a3446de3da747afe381b60c0f
#
_entry.id   b015108a3446de3da747afe381b60c0f
#
_cell.length_a   1.000
_cell.length_b   1.000
_cell.length_c   1.000
_cell.angle_alpha   90.00
_cell.angle_beta   90.00
_cell.angle_gamma   90.00
#
_symmetry.space_group_name_H-M   'P 1'
#
loop_
_entity.id
_entity.type
_entity.pdbx_description
1 polymer ?
#
loop_
_entity_poly.entity_id
_entity_poly.type
_entity_poly.pdbx_seq_one_letter_code
_entity_poly.pdbx_strand_id
1 'polypeptide(L)'
;MAIRTSDRIAGIPHYEPGLTMAEVMDAYGLSSVVKLASNESPFPPLPEVKAVIDAGLEGLNRYPDGAARALREALADRHAVDPGQIAVGNGSCELIVHAGTALLDPGTTVIHADPSFAMYPHLAAETGAEGVAVPLAPDGGHDLDAMAAAVDERTRLVIICNPNNPTGVYRSADEIERFLDLIPDDLAVLVDEAYYDFVAAPDRGRVSVLARTRPNLLVTRTFSKAYGLCGLRVGYGVGSEAWVRALDAVRQPFNTNQLAQVAALESLRH
;
A
#
# COMPACT_ATOMS: atom_id res chain seq x y z
N MET A 1 29.82 -23.12 1.63
CA MET A 1 28.91 -23.35 2.79
C MET A 1 27.68 -22.46 2.58
N ALA A 2 26.47 -23.03 2.67
CA ALA A 2 25.24 -22.24 2.64
C ALA A 2 24.96 -21.69 4.05
N ILE A 3 24.42 -20.47 4.14
CA ILE A 3 23.92 -19.93 5.41
C ILE A 3 22.66 -20.70 5.85
N ARG A 4 22.45 -20.82 7.14
CA ARG A 4 21.19 -21.36 7.68
C ARG A 4 20.13 -20.26 7.65
N THR A 5 19.09 -20.46 6.88
CA THR A 5 17.92 -19.55 6.79
C THR A 5 16.81 -20.04 7.71
N SER A 6 15.84 -19.16 8.01
CA SER A 6 14.61 -19.57 8.70
C SER A 6 13.80 -20.51 7.80
N ASP A 7 13.22 -21.57 8.38
CA ASP A 7 12.41 -22.55 7.64
C ASP A 7 11.21 -21.88 6.93
N ARG A 8 10.66 -20.81 7.51
CA ARG A 8 9.52 -20.05 6.94
C ARG A 8 9.83 -19.43 5.58
N ILE A 9 11.10 -19.04 5.32
CA ILE A 9 11.45 -18.40 4.03
C ILE A 9 11.79 -19.40 2.94
N ALA A 10 11.96 -20.68 3.26
CA ALA A 10 12.30 -21.72 2.28
C ALA A 10 11.20 -21.90 1.22
N GLY A 11 9.94 -21.57 1.53
CA GLY A 11 8.79 -21.66 0.65
C GLY A 11 8.39 -20.34 -0.03
N ILE A 12 9.08 -19.23 0.27
CA ILE A 12 8.73 -17.93 -0.33
C ILE A 12 9.22 -17.90 -1.79
N PRO A 13 8.31 -17.75 -2.78
CA PRO A 13 8.72 -17.64 -4.16
C PRO A 13 9.50 -16.33 -4.34
N HIS A 14 10.59 -16.40 -5.10
CA HIS A 14 11.36 -15.20 -5.43
C HIS A 14 10.48 -14.28 -6.27
N TYR A 15 10.37 -13.01 -5.86
CA TYR A 15 9.70 -12.01 -6.68
C TYR A 15 10.58 -11.69 -7.89
N GLU A 16 10.09 -12.00 -9.08
CA GLU A 16 10.76 -11.63 -10.34
C GLU A 16 10.21 -10.28 -10.83
N PRO A 17 10.99 -9.18 -10.72
CA PRO A 17 10.59 -7.92 -11.29
C PRO A 17 10.51 -8.03 -12.81
N GLY A 18 9.55 -7.33 -13.43
CA GLY A 18 9.48 -7.23 -14.88
C GLY A 18 10.76 -6.62 -15.47
N LEU A 19 11.09 -7.00 -16.71
CA LEU A 19 12.27 -6.48 -17.41
C LEU A 19 12.24 -4.96 -17.52
N THR A 20 13.40 -4.34 -17.41
CA THR A 20 13.58 -2.91 -17.68
C THR A 20 13.51 -2.62 -19.19
N MET A 21 13.24 -1.36 -19.55
CA MET A 21 13.26 -0.96 -20.96
C MET A 21 14.62 -1.23 -21.62
N ALA A 22 15.72 -0.99 -20.89
CA ALA A 22 17.08 -1.23 -21.37
C ALA A 22 17.32 -2.72 -21.65
N GLU A 23 16.95 -3.60 -20.73
CA GLU A 23 17.09 -5.05 -20.92
C GLU A 23 16.32 -5.57 -22.14
N VAL A 24 15.09 -5.05 -22.36
CA VAL A 24 14.30 -5.42 -23.55
C VAL A 24 14.93 -4.89 -24.84
N MET A 25 15.39 -3.62 -24.83
CA MET A 25 16.07 -3.04 -26.00
C MET A 25 17.34 -3.82 -26.37
N ASP A 26 18.16 -4.15 -25.38
CA ASP A 26 19.40 -4.91 -25.58
C ASP A 26 19.11 -6.35 -26.05
N ALA A 27 18.16 -7.04 -25.45
CA ALA A 27 17.82 -8.43 -25.79
C ALA A 27 17.26 -8.60 -27.20
N TYR A 28 16.54 -7.59 -27.70
CA TYR A 28 15.87 -7.64 -29.01
C TYR A 28 16.47 -6.69 -30.05
N GLY A 29 17.55 -5.98 -29.78
CA GLY A 29 18.20 -5.05 -30.70
C GLY A 29 17.32 -3.86 -31.08
N LEU A 30 16.46 -3.37 -30.16
CA LEU A 30 15.50 -2.31 -30.42
C LEU A 30 16.09 -0.94 -30.05
N SER A 31 15.75 0.08 -30.86
CA SER A 31 16.11 1.47 -30.57
C SER A 31 15.13 2.18 -29.61
N SER A 32 13.93 1.64 -29.44
CA SER A 32 12.91 2.16 -28.53
C SER A 32 11.92 1.08 -28.14
N VAL A 33 11.26 1.24 -26.99
CA VAL A 33 10.21 0.36 -26.50
C VAL A 33 9.18 1.15 -25.71
N VAL A 34 7.91 0.77 -25.79
CA VAL A 34 6.83 1.32 -24.97
C VAL A 34 6.60 0.38 -23.80
N LYS A 35 6.89 0.83 -22.58
CA LYS A 35 6.68 0.05 -21.36
C LYS A 35 5.23 0.17 -20.90
N LEU A 36 4.49 -0.96 -20.93
CA LEU A 36 3.12 -1.08 -20.42
C LEU A 36 3.06 -1.97 -19.17
N ALA A 37 4.21 -2.44 -18.67
CA ALA A 37 4.34 -3.28 -17.49
C ALA A 37 4.52 -2.44 -16.22
N SER A 38 4.33 -3.09 -15.05
CA SER A 38 4.53 -2.53 -13.70
C SER A 38 3.55 -1.40 -13.32
N ASN A 39 2.55 -1.13 -14.16
CA ASN A 39 1.53 -0.09 -13.92
C ASN A 39 2.18 1.26 -13.53
N GLU A 40 3.22 1.65 -14.27
CA GLU A 40 3.91 2.94 -14.12
C GLU A 40 3.17 4.05 -14.88
N SER A 41 3.27 5.30 -14.39
CA SER A 41 2.81 6.45 -15.13
C SER A 41 3.71 6.68 -16.36
N PRO A 42 3.16 6.87 -17.57
CA PRO A 42 3.95 7.25 -18.73
C PRO A 42 4.39 8.71 -18.71
N PHE A 43 3.85 9.50 -17.78
CA PHE A 43 4.14 10.92 -17.64
C PHE A 43 5.19 11.15 -16.54
N PRO A 44 6.18 12.02 -16.79
CA PRO A 44 7.14 12.42 -15.76
C PRO A 44 6.43 13.25 -14.66
N PRO A 45 7.05 13.40 -13.48
CA PRO A 45 6.55 14.33 -12.47
C PRO A 45 6.40 15.75 -13.01
N LEU A 46 5.46 16.51 -12.44
CA LEU A 46 5.20 17.90 -12.80
C LEU A 46 6.47 18.78 -12.66
N PRO A 47 6.61 19.85 -13.44
CA PRO A 47 7.76 20.75 -13.34
C PRO A 47 8.01 21.28 -11.93
N GLU A 48 6.96 21.63 -11.19
CA GLU A 48 7.00 22.13 -9.82
C GLU A 48 7.58 21.07 -8.87
N VAL A 49 7.15 19.83 -9.04
CA VAL A 49 7.65 18.68 -8.27
C VAL A 49 9.13 18.42 -8.58
N LYS A 50 9.55 18.51 -9.86
CA LYS A 50 10.96 18.41 -10.23
C LYS A 50 11.80 19.52 -9.59
N ALA A 51 11.29 20.75 -9.56
CA ALA A 51 12.01 21.87 -8.97
C ALA A 51 12.29 21.68 -7.46
N VAL A 52 11.34 21.14 -6.69
CA VAL A 52 11.59 20.86 -5.27
C VAL A 52 12.50 19.65 -5.05
N ILE A 53 12.51 18.68 -5.96
CA ILE A 53 13.48 17.58 -5.94
C ILE A 53 14.90 18.12 -6.17
N ASP A 54 15.10 18.95 -7.21
CA ASP A 54 16.39 19.55 -7.54
C ASP A 54 16.92 20.40 -6.37
N ALA A 55 16.08 21.22 -5.77
CA ALA A 55 16.44 21.99 -4.57
C ALA A 55 16.77 21.10 -3.36
N GLY A 56 16.12 19.94 -3.24
CA GLY A 56 16.35 18.99 -2.17
C GLY A 56 17.69 18.25 -2.24
N LEU A 57 18.36 18.23 -3.41
CA LEU A 57 19.65 17.56 -3.59
C LEU A 57 20.76 18.15 -2.71
N GLU A 58 20.72 19.45 -2.43
CA GLU A 58 21.68 20.13 -1.56
C GLU A 58 21.68 19.61 -0.12
N GLY A 59 20.58 18.97 0.33
CA GLY A 59 20.43 18.49 1.69
C GLY A 59 20.70 16.99 1.89
N LEU A 60 21.11 16.25 0.86
CA LEU A 60 21.25 14.78 0.89
C LEU A 60 22.29 14.25 1.88
N ASN A 61 23.18 15.08 2.37
CA ASN A 61 24.16 14.75 3.41
C ASN A 61 23.54 14.75 4.83
N ARG A 62 22.25 14.97 4.97
CA ARG A 62 21.50 14.95 6.23
C ARG A 62 20.38 13.93 6.18
N TYR A 63 20.05 13.38 7.35
CA TYR A 63 18.86 12.54 7.47
C TYR A 63 17.60 13.36 7.24
N PRO A 64 16.55 12.76 6.62
CA PRO A 64 15.25 13.40 6.49
C PRO A 64 14.57 13.60 7.86
N ASP A 65 13.46 14.35 7.86
CA ASP A 65 12.55 14.33 9.03
C ASP A 65 12.01 12.91 9.22
N GLY A 66 12.45 12.22 10.29
CA GLY A 66 12.04 10.86 10.59
C GLY A 66 10.55 10.72 10.94
N ALA A 67 9.87 11.83 11.27
CA ALA A 67 8.44 11.88 11.49
C ALA A 67 7.65 12.25 10.22
N ALA A 68 8.32 12.70 9.14
CA ALA A 68 7.69 13.23 7.92
C ALA A 68 6.58 14.26 8.24
N ARG A 69 6.85 15.17 9.19
CA ARG A 69 5.84 16.02 9.85
C ARG A 69 5.06 16.86 8.85
N ALA A 70 5.74 17.61 7.99
CA ALA A 70 5.09 18.48 7.02
C ALA A 70 4.17 17.69 6.06
N LEU A 71 4.58 16.48 5.64
CA LEU A 71 3.77 15.63 4.80
C LEU A 71 2.57 15.04 5.56
N ARG A 72 2.76 14.60 6.83
CA ARG A 72 1.66 14.13 7.70
C ARG A 72 0.62 15.23 7.93
N GLU A 73 1.04 16.46 8.21
CA GLU A 73 0.15 17.61 8.41
C GLU A 73 -0.67 17.91 7.14
N ALA A 74 -0.03 17.98 5.97
CA ALA A 74 -0.73 18.24 4.71
C ALA A 74 -1.72 17.12 4.34
N LEU A 75 -1.38 15.86 4.61
CA LEU A 75 -2.28 14.73 4.42
C LEU A 75 -3.43 14.74 5.42
N ALA A 76 -3.16 15.08 6.68
CA ALA A 76 -4.18 15.21 7.72
C ALA A 76 -5.22 16.27 7.36
N ASP A 77 -4.78 17.44 6.89
CA ASP A 77 -5.66 18.50 6.38
C ASP A 77 -6.51 18.01 5.21
N ARG A 78 -5.89 17.31 4.24
CA ARG A 78 -6.59 16.76 3.06
C ARG A 78 -7.67 15.75 3.43
N HIS A 79 -7.44 14.94 4.46
CA HIS A 79 -8.36 13.90 4.92
C HIS A 79 -9.26 14.34 6.08
N ALA A 80 -9.09 15.56 6.60
CA ALA A 80 -9.78 16.10 7.78
C ALA A 80 -9.69 15.15 8.99
N VAL A 81 -8.45 14.77 9.32
CA VAL A 81 -8.06 13.92 10.46
C VAL A 81 -6.90 14.56 11.22
N ASP A 82 -6.53 14.01 12.38
CA ASP A 82 -5.33 14.44 13.09
C ASP A 82 -4.05 13.88 12.43
N PRO A 83 -2.91 14.61 12.50
CA PRO A 83 -1.63 14.10 11.97
C PRO A 83 -1.20 12.76 12.59
N GLY A 84 -1.63 12.44 13.81
CA GLY A 84 -1.45 11.15 14.46
C GLY A 84 -2.22 9.98 13.82
N GLN A 85 -3.14 10.28 12.91
CA GLN A 85 -3.91 9.30 12.12
C GLN A 85 -3.31 9.06 10.73
N ILE A 86 -2.17 9.68 10.40
CA ILE A 86 -1.47 9.51 9.13
C ILE A 86 -0.18 8.72 9.36
N ALA A 87 -0.04 7.60 8.67
CA ALA A 87 1.23 6.88 8.53
C ALA A 87 1.89 7.25 7.19
N VAL A 88 3.22 7.40 7.16
CA VAL A 88 3.98 7.62 5.93
C VAL A 88 5.01 6.49 5.78
N GLY A 89 5.11 5.93 4.58
CA GLY A 89 5.99 4.80 4.30
C GLY A 89 6.76 4.95 2.98
N ASN A 90 7.75 4.09 2.80
CA ASN A 90 8.54 3.95 1.59
C ASN A 90 7.74 3.25 0.47
N GLY A 91 6.66 3.91 0.03
CA GLY A 91 5.54 3.36 -0.75
C GLY A 91 4.46 2.75 0.16
N SER A 92 3.24 2.57 -0.37
CA SER A 92 2.17 1.86 0.37
C SER A 92 2.54 0.41 0.68
N CYS A 93 3.39 -0.21 -0.15
CA CYS A 93 3.86 -1.58 0.06
C CYS A 93 4.59 -1.74 1.40
N GLU A 94 5.40 -0.77 1.84
CA GLU A 94 6.05 -0.82 3.15
C GLU A 94 5.01 -0.79 4.29
N LEU A 95 3.94 0.00 4.15
CA LEU A 95 2.87 0.03 5.15
C LEU A 95 2.12 -1.31 5.25
N ILE A 96 1.93 -1.99 4.11
CA ILE A 96 1.37 -3.36 4.07
C ILE A 96 2.29 -4.33 4.81
N VAL A 97 3.60 -4.28 4.55
CA VAL A 97 4.60 -5.12 5.24
C VAL A 97 4.62 -4.81 6.74
N HIS A 98 4.58 -3.55 7.11
CA HIS A 98 4.52 -3.14 8.52
C HIS A 98 3.23 -3.62 9.20
N ALA A 99 2.08 -3.57 8.51
CA ALA A 99 0.83 -4.13 9.05
C ALA A 99 0.96 -5.63 9.32
N GLY A 100 1.52 -6.38 8.38
CA GLY A 100 1.80 -7.80 8.61
C GLY A 100 2.76 -8.04 9.77
N THR A 101 3.89 -7.33 9.81
CA THR A 101 4.88 -7.46 10.88
C THR A 101 4.31 -7.13 12.26
N ALA A 102 3.37 -6.17 12.33
CA ALA A 102 2.76 -5.75 13.59
C ALA A 102 1.63 -6.68 14.07
N LEU A 103 0.98 -7.42 13.16
CA LEU A 103 -0.27 -8.14 13.46
C LEU A 103 -0.18 -9.65 13.29
N LEU A 104 0.76 -10.16 12.48
CA LEU A 104 0.81 -11.55 12.06
C LEU A 104 1.96 -12.31 12.74
N ASP A 105 1.64 -13.49 13.22
CA ASP A 105 2.56 -14.47 13.82
C ASP A 105 2.27 -15.87 13.28
N PRO A 106 3.19 -16.84 13.43
CA PRO A 106 2.90 -18.24 13.16
C PRO A 106 1.67 -18.72 13.91
N GLY A 107 0.70 -19.30 13.17
CA GLY A 107 -0.58 -19.76 13.70
C GLY A 107 -1.73 -18.77 13.56
N THR A 108 -1.46 -17.54 13.12
CA THR A 108 -2.50 -16.58 12.72
C THR A 108 -2.81 -16.66 11.24
N THR A 109 -3.91 -16.02 10.80
CA THR A 109 -4.30 -15.97 9.38
C THR A 109 -4.43 -14.54 8.88
N VAL A 110 -4.14 -14.35 7.58
CA VAL A 110 -4.46 -13.15 6.81
C VAL A 110 -5.32 -13.52 5.63
N ILE A 111 -6.47 -12.84 5.49
CA ILE A 111 -7.41 -13.07 4.38
C ILE A 111 -7.13 -12.06 3.27
N HIS A 112 -7.04 -12.54 2.03
CA HIS A 112 -6.92 -11.72 0.83
C HIS A 112 -7.64 -12.36 -0.35
N ALA A 113 -8.00 -11.59 -1.35
CA ALA A 113 -8.56 -12.15 -2.59
C ALA A 113 -7.46 -12.75 -3.49
N ASP A 114 -7.85 -13.70 -4.34
CA ASP A 114 -6.99 -14.30 -5.38
C ASP A 114 -7.76 -14.46 -6.71
N PRO A 115 -7.22 -13.93 -7.82
CA PRO A 115 -5.98 -13.17 -7.97
C PRO A 115 -6.09 -11.74 -7.43
N SER A 116 -5.02 -11.30 -6.75
CA SER A 116 -4.85 -9.92 -6.29
C SER A 116 -3.37 -9.53 -6.27
N PHE A 117 -2.99 -8.47 -5.57
CA PHE A 117 -1.61 -8.02 -5.53
C PHE A 117 -0.69 -9.06 -4.86
N ALA A 118 0.37 -9.45 -5.56
CA ALA A 118 1.27 -10.55 -5.18
C ALA A 118 1.94 -10.39 -3.80
N MET A 119 1.97 -9.18 -3.24
CA MET A 119 2.54 -8.95 -1.91
C MET A 119 1.69 -9.52 -0.77
N TYR A 120 0.40 -9.77 -0.96
CA TYR A 120 -0.44 -10.27 0.14
C TYR A 120 -0.09 -11.71 0.53
N PRO A 121 -0.04 -12.70 -0.39
CA PRO A 121 0.46 -14.02 -0.04
C PRO A 121 1.93 -14.02 0.39
N HIS A 122 2.77 -13.11 -0.16
CA HIS A 122 4.16 -12.96 0.25
C HIS A 122 4.28 -12.55 1.72
N LEU A 123 3.44 -11.61 2.15
CA LEU A 123 3.36 -11.15 3.54
C LEU A 123 3.04 -12.29 4.52
N ALA A 124 2.07 -13.16 4.17
CA ALA A 124 1.74 -14.33 4.97
C ALA A 124 2.97 -15.24 5.14
N ALA A 125 3.65 -15.55 4.04
CA ALA A 125 4.84 -16.39 4.06
C ALA A 125 5.99 -15.76 4.85
N GLU A 126 6.23 -14.45 4.72
CA GLU A 126 7.28 -13.71 5.43
C GLU A 126 7.07 -13.72 6.94
N THR A 127 5.84 -13.57 7.42
CA THR A 127 5.49 -13.55 8.84
C THR A 127 5.34 -14.95 9.44
N GLY A 128 5.18 -15.98 8.60
CA GLY A 128 4.87 -17.35 9.01
C GLY A 128 3.39 -17.56 9.34
N ALA A 129 2.53 -16.58 9.02
CA ALA A 129 1.09 -16.72 9.10
C ALA A 129 0.56 -17.54 7.92
N GLU A 130 -0.68 -18.01 8.03
CA GLU A 130 -1.38 -18.67 6.94
C GLU A 130 -2.12 -17.65 6.09
N GLY A 131 -1.89 -17.66 4.76
CA GLY A 131 -2.66 -16.87 3.80
C GLY A 131 -3.95 -17.59 3.42
N VAL A 132 -5.09 -16.97 3.67
CA VAL A 132 -6.41 -17.46 3.26
C VAL A 132 -6.81 -16.74 1.99
N ALA A 133 -6.62 -17.40 0.83
CA ALA A 133 -6.94 -16.86 -0.47
C ALA A 133 -8.43 -17.10 -0.79
N VAL A 134 -9.20 -16.02 -0.96
CA VAL A 134 -10.61 -16.07 -1.34
C VAL A 134 -10.75 -15.78 -2.83
N PRO A 135 -11.39 -16.67 -3.62
CA PRO A 135 -11.62 -16.41 -5.04
C PRO A 135 -12.38 -15.11 -5.28
N LEU A 136 -12.10 -14.44 -6.40
CA LEU A 136 -12.86 -13.28 -6.81
C LEU A 136 -14.32 -13.65 -7.14
N ALA A 137 -15.22 -12.70 -6.95
CA ALA A 137 -16.60 -12.78 -7.40
C ALA A 137 -16.66 -12.90 -8.96
N PRO A 138 -17.78 -13.34 -9.54
CA PRO A 138 -17.90 -13.54 -11.00
C PRO A 138 -17.64 -12.28 -11.83
N ASP A 139 -17.79 -11.09 -11.27
CA ASP A 139 -17.48 -9.82 -11.90
C ASP A 139 -15.98 -9.44 -11.85
N GLY A 140 -15.16 -10.28 -11.21
CA GLY A 140 -13.72 -10.04 -11.02
C GLY A 140 -13.37 -9.08 -9.88
N GLY A 141 -14.32 -8.67 -9.06
CA GLY A 141 -14.09 -7.92 -7.82
C GLY A 141 -13.91 -8.81 -6.61
N HIS A 142 -13.50 -8.26 -5.50
CA HIS A 142 -13.43 -9.00 -4.24
C HIS A 142 -14.81 -9.51 -3.84
N ASP A 143 -14.91 -10.79 -3.47
CA ASP A 143 -16.11 -11.37 -2.86
C ASP A 143 -16.10 -11.09 -1.35
N LEU A 144 -16.62 -9.92 -0.98
CA LEU A 144 -16.58 -9.45 0.41
C LEU A 144 -17.40 -10.34 1.35
N ASP A 145 -18.48 -10.93 0.87
CA ASP A 145 -19.31 -11.86 1.67
C ASP A 145 -18.55 -13.17 1.94
N ALA A 146 -17.86 -13.72 0.93
CA ALA A 146 -17.00 -14.88 1.10
C ALA A 146 -15.76 -14.56 1.98
N MET A 147 -15.19 -13.36 1.86
CA MET A 147 -14.10 -12.93 2.75
C MET A 147 -14.56 -12.81 4.20
N ALA A 148 -15.75 -12.27 4.46
CA ALA A 148 -16.33 -12.21 5.80
C ALA A 148 -16.61 -13.61 6.37
N ALA A 149 -17.13 -14.54 5.55
CA ALA A 149 -17.37 -15.92 5.94
C ALA A 149 -16.09 -16.71 6.23
N ALA A 150 -14.94 -16.30 5.69
CA ALA A 150 -13.64 -16.92 5.95
C ALA A 150 -12.98 -16.47 7.26
N VAL A 151 -13.53 -15.47 7.94
CA VAL A 151 -13.01 -14.98 9.24
C VAL A 151 -13.18 -16.04 10.32
N ASP A 152 -12.09 -16.36 11.01
CA ASP A 152 -12.06 -17.26 12.17
C ASP A 152 -11.32 -16.62 13.36
N GLU A 153 -11.20 -17.34 14.47
CA GLU A 153 -10.52 -16.87 15.69
C GLU A 153 -9.01 -16.63 15.52
N ARG A 154 -8.39 -17.18 14.48
CA ARG A 154 -6.98 -17.00 14.14
C ARG A 154 -6.77 -15.78 13.24
N THR A 155 -7.84 -15.25 12.63
CA THR A 155 -7.73 -14.14 11.69
C THR A 155 -7.28 -12.87 12.41
N ARG A 156 -6.23 -12.22 11.88
CA ARG A 156 -5.68 -10.99 12.43
C ARG A 156 -5.73 -9.82 11.45
N LEU A 157 -5.78 -10.11 10.15
CA LEU A 157 -5.77 -9.11 9.12
C LEU A 157 -6.63 -9.55 7.93
N VAL A 158 -7.44 -8.64 7.42
CA VAL A 158 -8.09 -8.78 6.10
C VAL A 158 -7.58 -7.67 5.19
N ILE A 159 -7.17 -8.03 3.96
CA ILE A 159 -6.67 -7.07 2.97
C ILE A 159 -7.62 -6.99 1.79
N ILE A 160 -8.11 -5.79 1.50
CA ILE A 160 -9.00 -5.48 0.38
C ILE A 160 -8.25 -4.56 -0.58
N CYS A 161 -7.93 -5.02 -1.79
CA CYS A 161 -7.35 -4.21 -2.85
C CYS A 161 -8.48 -3.52 -3.64
N ASN A 162 -8.59 -2.19 -3.56
CA ASN A 162 -9.75 -1.50 -4.10
C ASN A 162 -9.40 -0.15 -4.77
N PRO A 163 -9.39 -0.06 -6.10
CA PRO A 163 -9.67 -1.12 -7.10
C PRO A 163 -8.69 -2.29 -7.07
N ASN A 164 -9.18 -3.48 -7.38
CA ASN A 164 -8.34 -4.69 -7.38
C ASN A 164 -7.27 -4.64 -8.49
N ASN A 165 -6.09 -5.04 -8.18
CA ASN A 165 -5.02 -5.34 -9.13
C ASN A 165 -4.90 -6.87 -9.23
N PRO A 166 -5.15 -7.56 -10.39
CA PRO A 166 -5.04 -6.95 -11.74
C PRO A 166 -6.37 -6.58 -12.43
N THR A 167 -7.54 -6.85 -11.85
CA THR A 167 -8.82 -6.79 -12.57
C THR A 167 -9.37 -5.38 -12.76
N GLY A 168 -8.96 -4.42 -11.93
CA GLY A 168 -9.45 -3.04 -11.95
C GLY A 168 -10.85 -2.86 -11.37
N VAL A 169 -11.50 -3.91 -10.90
CA VAL A 169 -12.86 -3.84 -10.34
C VAL A 169 -12.85 -3.13 -9.00
N TYR A 170 -13.79 -2.21 -8.85
CA TYR A 170 -13.98 -1.38 -7.65
C TYR A 170 -15.18 -1.86 -6.84
N ARG A 171 -15.01 -1.98 -5.54
CA ARG A 171 -16.08 -2.15 -4.56
C ARG A 171 -16.44 -0.80 -3.96
N SER A 172 -17.74 -0.47 -3.96
CA SER A 172 -18.24 0.78 -3.41
C SER A 172 -17.97 0.90 -1.90
N ALA A 173 -17.98 2.12 -1.41
CA ALA A 173 -17.84 2.36 0.03
C ALA A 173 -18.95 1.70 0.84
N ASP A 174 -20.18 1.62 0.28
CA ASP A 174 -21.31 0.94 0.95
C ASP A 174 -21.11 -0.58 1.04
N GLU A 175 -20.47 -1.20 0.03
CA GLU A 175 -20.10 -2.62 0.10
C GLU A 175 -19.02 -2.87 1.15
N ILE A 176 -18.01 -2.00 1.23
CA ILE A 176 -16.94 -2.09 2.23
C ILE A 176 -17.51 -1.84 3.64
N GLU A 177 -18.37 -0.85 3.81
CA GLU A 177 -19.01 -0.56 5.10
C GLU A 177 -19.84 -1.75 5.59
N ARG A 178 -20.64 -2.36 4.71
CA ARG A 178 -21.39 -3.58 4.99
C ARG A 178 -20.46 -4.75 5.37
N PHE A 179 -19.33 -4.90 4.68
CA PHE A 179 -18.32 -5.90 5.06
C PHE A 179 -17.80 -5.67 6.48
N LEU A 180 -17.47 -4.41 6.83
CA LEU A 180 -17.02 -4.06 8.17
C LEU A 180 -18.07 -4.35 9.27
N ASP A 181 -19.35 -4.29 8.94
CA ASP A 181 -20.44 -4.64 9.85
C ASP A 181 -20.64 -6.17 10.05
N LEU A 182 -20.07 -6.99 9.17
CA LEU A 182 -20.16 -8.46 9.23
C LEU A 182 -19.02 -9.12 10.03
N ILE A 183 -17.97 -8.38 10.35
CA ILE A 183 -16.76 -8.91 11.00
C ILE A 183 -16.59 -8.32 12.41
N PRO A 184 -15.76 -8.93 13.28
CA PRO A 184 -15.47 -8.36 14.60
C PRO A 184 -14.87 -6.95 14.52
N ASP A 185 -15.30 -6.04 15.40
CA ASP A 185 -14.88 -4.64 15.46
C ASP A 185 -13.36 -4.46 15.76
N ASP A 186 -12.73 -5.49 16.34
CA ASP A 186 -11.29 -5.50 16.67
C ASP A 186 -10.44 -6.21 15.61
N LEU A 187 -11.05 -6.80 14.58
CA LEU A 187 -10.33 -7.40 13.46
C LEU A 187 -9.77 -6.33 12.55
N ALA A 188 -8.45 -6.32 12.38
CA ALA A 188 -7.78 -5.35 11.54
C ALA A 188 -8.13 -5.53 10.05
N VAL A 189 -8.50 -4.42 9.39
CA VAL A 189 -8.79 -4.36 7.96
C VAL A 189 -7.89 -3.32 7.29
N LEU A 190 -7.20 -3.74 6.23
CA LEU A 190 -6.42 -2.85 5.39
C LEU A 190 -7.09 -2.76 4.00
N VAL A 191 -7.49 -1.56 3.60
CA VAL A 191 -7.96 -1.29 2.23
C VAL A 191 -6.83 -0.62 1.46
N ASP A 192 -6.30 -1.34 0.47
CA ASP A 192 -5.24 -0.84 -0.42
C ASP A 192 -5.85 -0.10 -1.60
N GLU A 193 -5.81 1.22 -1.54
CA GLU A 193 -6.30 2.15 -2.56
C GLU A 193 -5.18 2.66 -3.47
N ALA A 194 -4.22 1.80 -3.87
CA ALA A 194 -3.12 2.20 -4.75
C ALA A 194 -3.59 2.80 -6.09
N TYR A 195 -4.79 2.46 -6.54
CA TYR A 195 -5.39 2.95 -7.78
C TYR A 195 -6.56 3.90 -7.57
N TYR A 196 -6.70 4.45 -6.37
CA TYR A 196 -7.77 5.39 -5.99
C TYR A 196 -7.99 6.54 -6.97
N ASP A 197 -6.90 7.14 -7.46
CA ASP A 197 -6.97 8.32 -8.32
C ASP A 197 -7.61 8.05 -9.67
N PHE A 198 -7.70 6.78 -10.09
CA PHE A 198 -8.34 6.35 -11.33
C PHE A 198 -9.82 5.99 -11.18
N VAL A 199 -10.36 6.02 -9.95
CA VAL A 199 -11.76 5.71 -9.69
C VAL A 199 -12.65 6.88 -10.12
N ALA A 200 -13.62 6.58 -10.98
CA ALA A 200 -14.62 7.57 -11.43
C ALA A 200 -15.95 7.49 -10.64
N ALA A 201 -16.08 6.56 -9.68
CA ALA A 201 -17.30 6.39 -8.90
C ALA A 201 -17.59 7.61 -8.00
N PRO A 202 -18.88 7.96 -7.80
CA PRO A 202 -19.27 9.13 -7.04
C PRO A 202 -18.95 9.05 -5.54
N ASP A 203 -18.80 7.83 -5.01
CA ASP A 203 -18.44 7.55 -3.63
C ASP A 203 -16.92 7.44 -3.41
N ARG A 204 -16.14 7.76 -4.45
CA ARG A 204 -14.68 7.81 -4.34
C ARG A 204 -14.23 8.63 -3.12
N GLY A 205 -13.42 8.05 -2.28
CA GLY A 205 -12.89 8.69 -1.06
C GLY A 205 -13.70 8.45 0.21
N ARG A 206 -14.92 7.90 0.14
CA ARG A 206 -15.71 7.58 1.34
C ARG A 206 -15.05 6.53 2.23
N VAL A 207 -14.27 5.59 1.66
CA VAL A 207 -13.57 4.57 2.47
C VAL A 207 -12.57 5.21 3.43
N SER A 208 -11.83 6.24 2.99
CA SER A 208 -10.95 6.98 3.91
C SER A 208 -11.70 7.82 4.95
N VAL A 209 -12.97 8.19 4.67
CA VAL A 209 -13.86 8.80 5.68
C VAL A 209 -14.30 7.75 6.71
N LEU A 210 -14.58 6.52 6.30
CA LEU A 210 -14.90 5.42 7.21
C LEU A 210 -13.77 5.16 8.22
N ALA A 211 -12.50 5.29 7.80
CA ALA A 211 -11.34 5.14 8.68
C ALA A 211 -11.31 6.14 9.86
N ARG A 212 -12.13 7.20 9.82
CA ARG A 212 -12.29 8.15 10.93
C ARG A 212 -13.17 7.62 12.06
N THR A 213 -14.08 6.71 11.74
CA THR A 213 -15.09 6.16 12.68
C THR A 213 -14.92 4.67 12.93
N ARG A 214 -14.14 3.97 12.11
CA ARG A 214 -13.83 2.54 12.23
C ARG A 214 -12.37 2.38 12.67
N PRO A 215 -12.09 2.20 13.97
CA PRO A 215 -10.72 2.20 14.48
C PRO A 215 -9.88 1.02 13.99
N ASN A 216 -10.52 -0.05 13.53
CA ASN A 216 -9.88 -1.22 12.94
C ASN A 216 -9.55 -1.09 11.44
N LEU A 217 -9.96 0.01 10.79
CA LEU A 217 -9.71 0.25 9.36
C LEU A 217 -8.46 1.10 9.13
N LEU A 218 -7.57 0.62 8.25
CA LEU A 218 -6.46 1.36 7.65
C LEU A 218 -6.69 1.46 6.14
N VAL A 219 -6.64 2.65 5.58
CA VAL A 219 -6.67 2.88 4.13
C VAL A 219 -5.30 3.30 3.66
N THR A 220 -4.67 2.57 2.74
CA THR A 220 -3.36 2.92 2.19
C THR A 220 -3.48 3.51 0.79
N ARG A 221 -2.64 4.51 0.48
CA ARG A 221 -2.51 5.15 -0.84
C ARG A 221 -1.05 5.37 -1.20
N THR A 222 -0.78 5.56 -2.49
CA THR A 222 0.58 5.72 -2.99
C THR A 222 0.72 6.91 -3.93
N PHE A 223 1.89 7.52 -3.94
CA PHE A 223 2.27 8.51 -4.96
C PHE A 223 2.93 7.84 -6.19
N SER A 224 3.04 6.51 -6.20
CA SER A 224 3.71 5.77 -7.28
C SER A 224 2.93 5.76 -8.60
N LYS A 225 1.60 5.92 -8.57
CA LYS A 225 0.73 5.71 -9.74
C LYS A 225 0.36 7.04 -10.40
N ALA A 226 -0.73 7.67 -10.05
CA ALA A 226 -1.22 8.91 -10.67
C ALA A 226 -0.21 10.06 -10.57
N TYR A 227 0.49 10.17 -9.46
CA TYR A 227 1.48 11.23 -9.24
C TYR A 227 2.83 10.98 -9.94
N GLY A 228 3.07 9.80 -10.52
CA GLY A 228 4.30 9.50 -11.27
C GLY A 228 5.58 9.44 -10.41
N LEU A 229 5.47 9.23 -9.10
CA LEU A 229 6.62 9.21 -8.16
C LEU A 229 7.09 7.81 -7.78
N CYS A 230 6.84 6.79 -8.64
CA CYS A 230 7.18 5.40 -8.30
C CYS A 230 8.67 5.21 -7.95
N GLY A 231 9.58 5.95 -8.58
CA GLY A 231 11.02 5.90 -8.31
C GLY A 231 11.43 6.51 -6.96
N LEU A 232 10.64 7.40 -6.38
CA LEU A 232 10.93 8.04 -5.10
C LEU A 232 10.46 7.22 -3.90
N ARG A 233 9.57 6.23 -4.10
CA ARG A 233 9.09 5.34 -3.04
C ARG A 233 8.39 6.08 -1.90
N VAL A 234 7.21 6.63 -2.11
CA VAL A 234 6.40 7.28 -1.08
C VAL A 234 4.93 6.88 -1.17
N GLY A 235 4.35 6.60 -0.01
CA GLY A 235 2.94 6.26 0.18
C GLY A 235 2.51 6.65 1.59
N TYR A 236 1.23 6.56 1.85
CA TYR A 236 0.67 6.90 3.15
C TYR A 236 -0.53 6.03 3.51
N GLY A 237 -0.85 6.01 4.79
CA GLY A 237 -2.04 5.37 5.34
C GLY A 237 -2.85 6.35 6.17
N VAL A 238 -4.18 6.20 6.12
CA VAL A 238 -5.14 6.91 6.97
C VAL A 238 -5.83 5.87 7.85
N GLY A 239 -5.72 6.01 9.16
CA GLY A 239 -6.29 5.06 10.11
C GLY A 239 -6.39 5.65 11.51
N SER A 240 -6.74 4.83 12.50
CA SER A 240 -6.71 5.28 13.89
C SER A 240 -5.28 5.50 14.37
N GLU A 241 -5.12 6.27 15.46
CA GLU A 241 -3.80 6.39 16.12
C GLU A 241 -3.24 5.03 16.57
N ALA A 242 -4.10 4.06 16.86
CA ALA A 242 -3.67 2.71 17.21
C ALA A 242 -2.98 2.02 16.02
N TRP A 243 -3.53 2.16 14.82
CA TRP A 243 -2.90 1.71 13.60
C TRP A 243 -1.55 2.40 13.38
N VAL A 244 -1.50 3.73 13.46
CA VAL A 244 -0.26 4.49 13.25
C VAL A 244 0.82 4.09 14.26
N ARG A 245 0.46 3.92 15.54
CA ARG A 245 1.40 3.43 16.57
C ARG A 245 1.92 2.03 16.27
N ALA A 246 1.06 1.11 15.80
CA ALA A 246 1.49 -0.24 15.43
C ALA A 246 2.49 -0.23 14.27
N LEU A 247 2.20 0.55 13.22
CA LEU A 247 3.11 0.71 12.08
C LEU A 247 4.43 1.40 12.48
N ASP A 248 4.36 2.46 13.29
CA ASP A 248 5.55 3.20 13.76
C ASP A 248 6.45 2.34 14.66
N ALA A 249 5.89 1.33 15.36
CA ALA A 249 6.66 0.43 16.23
C ALA A 249 7.60 -0.51 15.45
N VAL A 250 7.25 -0.85 14.20
CA VAL A 250 8.01 -1.80 13.38
C VAL A 250 8.78 -1.13 12.23
N ARG A 251 8.51 0.14 11.93
CA ARG A 251 9.19 0.84 10.85
C ARG A 251 10.64 1.15 11.18
N GLN A 252 11.47 1.19 10.14
CA GLN A 252 12.85 1.65 10.28
C GLN A 252 12.92 3.16 10.55
N PRO A 253 13.90 3.62 11.36
CA PRO A 253 14.18 5.06 11.47
C PRO A 253 14.47 5.67 10.09
N PHE A 254 13.90 6.86 9.82
CA PHE A 254 14.12 7.59 8.57
C PHE A 254 13.73 6.81 7.30
N ASN A 255 12.72 5.93 7.38
CA ASN A 255 12.30 5.04 6.30
C ASN A 255 11.89 5.76 5.00
N THR A 256 11.35 6.98 5.07
CA THR A 256 10.96 7.77 3.90
C THR A 256 12.01 8.84 3.62
N ASN A 257 12.65 8.77 2.45
CA ASN A 257 13.73 9.66 2.07
C ASN A 257 13.27 11.13 1.88
N GLN A 258 14.20 12.08 1.98
CA GLN A 258 13.91 13.51 1.93
C GLN A 258 13.28 13.94 0.60
N LEU A 259 13.80 13.46 -0.54
CA LEU A 259 13.26 13.84 -1.85
C LEU A 259 11.83 13.33 -2.04
N ALA A 260 11.53 12.15 -1.53
CA ALA A 260 10.17 11.60 -1.51
C ALA A 260 9.21 12.47 -0.71
N GLN A 261 9.63 12.93 0.49
CA GLN A 261 8.79 13.77 1.34
C GLN A 261 8.47 15.12 0.67
N VAL A 262 9.47 15.83 0.13
CA VAL A 262 9.25 17.14 -0.50
C VAL A 262 8.47 17.01 -1.81
N ALA A 263 8.74 15.98 -2.61
CA ALA A 263 8.02 15.72 -3.86
C ALA A 263 6.55 15.36 -3.62
N ALA A 264 6.26 14.51 -2.63
CA ALA A 264 4.90 14.17 -2.25
C ALA A 264 4.14 15.40 -1.72
N LEU A 265 4.78 16.19 -0.86
CA LEU A 265 4.19 17.42 -0.31
C LEU A 265 3.85 18.42 -1.43
N GLU A 266 4.75 18.63 -2.40
CA GLU A 266 4.48 19.50 -3.53
C GLU A 266 3.36 18.95 -4.42
N SER A 267 3.37 17.63 -4.69
CA SER A 267 2.33 16.98 -5.52
C SER A 267 0.91 17.14 -4.95
N LEU A 268 0.74 17.29 -3.63
CA LEU A 268 -0.57 17.51 -3.01
C LEU A 268 -1.19 18.87 -3.33
N ARG A 269 -0.41 19.82 -3.88
CA ARG A 269 -0.85 21.17 -4.24
C ARG A 269 -1.43 21.25 -5.66
N HIS A 270 -1.21 20.23 -6.45
CA HIS A 270 -1.59 20.11 -7.86
C HIS A 270 -2.54 18.94 -8.09
#